data_64dcb15c78b5b585ed42f10530f98ee5
#
_entry.id   64dcb15c78b5b585ed42f10530f98ee5
#
_cell.length_a   1.000
_cell.length_b   1.000
_cell.length_c   1.000
_cell.angle_alpha   90.00
_cell.angle_beta   90.00
_cell.angle_gamma   90.00
#
_symmetry.space_group_name_H-M   'P 1'
#
loop_
_entity.id
_entity.type
_entity.pdbx_description
1 polymer ?
#
loop_
_entity_poly.entity_id
_entity_poly.type
_entity_poly.pdbx_seq_one_letter_code
_entity_poly.pdbx_strand_id
1 'polypeptide(L)'
;MKILCITIGLYFALLPALAQADFRSLEALAAPSADPWSYWQTSDESNVRTIDFSVWGNILRRFVAPSQYGINLFKYADVAANDRAAIDGLVSSLAALPIRSYNRAQQMAYWINLYNVLTVKVVLDNGPVKTIRDIDISPGFFSDGPWGKKLLKIEGQGVTLNDIEHRILRPFWKDPRIHYALNCASLGCPNLGTRAYEASNLDEQLDIAAYTFINHPRGARLENGEMIVSSIYDWFTLDFGGDEAGVIAHLRKYAGPDLIAALDKHGRLDRAEYNWNLNGSF
;
A
#
# COMPACT_ATOMS: atom_id res chain seq x y z
N MET A 1 -72.62 9.03 -36.69
CA MET A 1 -71.43 8.19 -36.73
C MET A 1 -70.41 8.84 -35.77
N LYS A 2 -70.38 8.37 -34.53
CA LYS A 2 -69.47 8.92 -33.49
C LYS A 2 -68.25 8.00 -33.41
N ILE A 3 -67.04 8.53 -33.71
CA ILE A 3 -65.80 7.83 -33.62
C ILE A 3 -65.26 7.97 -32.17
N LEU A 4 -65.16 6.85 -31.51
CA LEU A 4 -64.64 6.74 -30.14
C LEU A 4 -63.14 6.59 -30.22
N CYS A 5 -62.36 7.63 -29.85
CA CYS A 5 -60.91 7.53 -29.69
C CYS A 5 -60.54 6.92 -28.31
N ILE A 6 -60.00 5.69 -28.32
CA ILE A 6 -59.44 5.05 -27.12
C ILE A 6 -58.00 5.46 -27.05
N THR A 7 -57.64 6.31 -26.10
CA THR A 7 -56.25 6.61 -25.73
C THR A 7 -55.74 5.55 -24.74
N ILE A 8 -54.82 4.68 -25.19
CA ILE A 8 -54.10 3.74 -24.34
C ILE A 8 -52.94 4.52 -23.70
N GLY A 9 -53.11 4.85 -22.44
CA GLY A 9 -52.00 5.41 -21.63
C GLY A 9 -51.03 4.32 -21.23
N LEU A 10 -49.82 4.32 -21.81
CA LEU A 10 -48.68 3.52 -21.30
C LEU A 10 -48.19 4.17 -20.00
N TYR A 11 -48.48 3.54 -18.87
CA TYR A 11 -47.80 3.83 -17.62
C TYR A 11 -46.41 3.15 -17.64
N PHE A 12 -45.37 3.91 -17.92
CA PHE A 12 -44.01 3.52 -17.58
C PHE A 12 -43.86 3.62 -16.06
N ALA A 13 -43.90 2.50 -15.37
CA ALA A 13 -43.45 2.41 -13.99
C ALA A 13 -41.92 2.60 -13.98
N LEU A 14 -41.45 3.81 -13.72
CA LEU A 14 -40.07 4.08 -13.31
C LEU A 14 -39.90 3.45 -11.93
N LEU A 15 -39.38 2.21 -11.90
CA LEU A 15 -38.78 1.65 -10.71
C LEU A 15 -37.54 2.52 -10.44
N PRO A 16 -37.39 3.13 -9.24
CA PRO A 16 -36.12 3.73 -8.87
C PRO A 16 -35.12 2.59 -8.86
N ALA A 17 -34.14 2.60 -9.77
CA ALA A 17 -32.93 1.87 -9.59
C ALA A 17 -32.31 2.45 -8.29
N LEU A 18 -32.38 1.68 -7.21
CA LEU A 18 -31.59 1.93 -6.03
C LEU A 18 -30.13 1.97 -6.55
N ALA A 19 -29.59 3.15 -6.68
CA ALA A 19 -28.17 3.32 -6.93
C ALA A 19 -27.51 2.60 -5.76
N GLN A 20 -26.96 1.42 -6.01
CA GLN A 20 -26.06 0.75 -5.07
C GLN A 20 -24.94 1.75 -4.84
N ALA A 21 -24.80 2.21 -3.62
CA ALA A 21 -23.66 3.04 -3.24
C ALA A 21 -22.41 2.23 -3.53
N ASP A 22 -21.67 2.63 -4.54
CA ASP A 22 -20.36 2.06 -4.85
C ASP A 22 -19.46 2.41 -3.66
N PHE A 23 -18.73 1.44 -3.10
CA PHE A 23 -17.76 1.70 -2.03
C PHE A 23 -16.61 2.60 -2.51
N ARG A 24 -16.53 2.82 -3.83
CA ARG A 24 -15.49 3.61 -4.49
C ARG A 24 -15.67 5.11 -4.25
N SER A 25 -14.59 5.74 -3.83
CA SER A 25 -14.52 7.17 -3.59
C SER A 25 -14.07 7.97 -4.82
N LEU A 26 -14.31 9.28 -4.81
CA LEU A 26 -13.71 10.19 -5.80
C LEU A 26 -12.17 10.23 -5.68
N GLU A 27 -11.62 9.93 -4.51
CA GLU A 27 -10.17 9.86 -4.27
C GLU A 27 -9.52 8.73 -5.08
N ALA A 28 -10.24 7.63 -5.31
CA ALA A 28 -9.78 6.53 -6.16
C ALA A 28 -9.50 6.95 -7.61
N LEU A 29 -10.16 7.99 -8.11
CA LEU A 29 -9.92 8.52 -9.47
C LEU A 29 -8.55 9.19 -9.60
N ALA A 30 -7.97 9.66 -8.49
CA ALA A 30 -6.66 10.27 -8.44
C ALA A 30 -5.56 9.28 -8.07
N ALA A 31 -5.91 8.04 -7.73
CA ALA A 31 -4.93 7.02 -7.35
C ALA A 31 -4.02 6.65 -8.54
N PRO A 32 -2.70 6.49 -8.31
CA PRO A 32 -1.77 6.17 -9.38
C PRO A 32 -2.07 4.80 -10.00
N SER A 33 -2.10 4.75 -11.34
CA SER A 33 -2.18 3.49 -12.09
C SER A 33 -0.83 2.76 -12.09
N ALA A 34 -0.86 1.43 -12.31
CA ALA A 34 0.34 0.67 -12.56
C ALA A 34 0.84 0.97 -13.99
N ASP A 35 1.97 1.70 -14.10
CA ASP A 35 2.59 2.13 -15.36
C ASP A 35 4.03 1.60 -15.44
N PRO A 36 4.30 0.48 -16.15
CA PRO A 36 5.58 -0.20 -16.07
C PRO A 36 6.74 0.63 -16.62
N TRP A 37 7.78 0.82 -15.80
CA TRP A 37 9.05 1.40 -16.25
C TRP A 37 9.98 0.30 -16.72
N SER A 38 9.97 0.04 -18.04
CA SER A 38 10.64 -1.10 -18.69
C SER A 38 12.14 -1.23 -18.39
N TYR A 39 12.82 -0.13 -18.03
CA TYR A 39 14.22 -0.14 -17.61
C TYR A 39 14.48 -1.14 -16.48
N TRP A 40 13.53 -1.33 -15.55
CA TRP A 40 13.65 -2.21 -14.38
C TRP A 40 13.14 -3.64 -14.62
N GLN A 41 12.75 -3.96 -15.84
CA GLN A 41 12.22 -5.28 -16.18
C GLN A 41 13.30 -6.38 -16.24
N THR A 42 14.57 -6.03 -16.37
CA THR A 42 15.67 -6.99 -16.49
C THR A 42 15.98 -7.63 -15.13
N SER A 43 16.24 -8.96 -15.15
CA SER A 43 16.75 -9.73 -14.02
C SER A 43 17.72 -10.80 -14.50
N ASP A 44 18.51 -11.35 -13.60
CA ASP A 44 19.38 -12.51 -13.85
C ASP A 44 19.03 -13.61 -12.85
N GLU A 45 18.23 -14.56 -13.29
CA GLU A 45 17.76 -15.67 -12.44
C GLU A 45 18.88 -16.64 -12.04
N SER A 46 20.04 -16.62 -12.73
CA SER A 46 21.20 -17.39 -12.37
C SER A 46 22.03 -16.77 -11.23
N ASN A 47 21.80 -15.51 -10.91
CA ASN A 47 22.49 -14.81 -9.86
C ASN A 47 21.97 -15.24 -8.47
N VAL A 48 22.83 -15.93 -7.73
CA VAL A 48 22.55 -16.43 -6.37
C VAL A 48 22.98 -15.49 -5.25
N ARG A 49 23.52 -14.30 -5.58
CA ARG A 49 23.92 -13.33 -4.55
C ARG A 49 22.72 -12.87 -3.75
N THR A 50 22.93 -12.69 -2.46
CA THR A 50 21.93 -12.14 -1.53
C THR A 50 22.25 -10.69 -1.20
N ILE A 51 21.22 -9.89 -0.94
CA ILE A 51 21.35 -8.51 -0.48
C ILE A 51 21.27 -8.51 1.05
N ASP A 52 22.24 -7.87 1.71
CA ASP A 52 22.26 -7.76 3.16
C ASP A 52 21.38 -6.58 3.63
N PHE A 53 20.33 -6.89 4.37
CA PHE A 53 19.45 -5.91 5.01
C PHE A 53 19.62 -5.86 6.54
N SER A 54 20.73 -6.38 7.08
CA SER A 54 20.96 -6.46 8.54
C SER A 54 20.88 -5.10 9.22
N VAL A 55 21.41 -4.04 8.62
CA VAL A 55 21.32 -2.67 9.12
C VAL A 55 19.86 -2.24 9.23
N TRP A 56 19.05 -2.48 8.18
CA TRP A 56 17.61 -2.18 8.21
C TRP A 56 16.88 -2.99 9.27
N GLY A 57 17.13 -4.28 9.34
CA GLY A 57 16.58 -5.16 10.38
C GLY A 57 16.91 -4.69 11.80
N ASN A 58 18.11 -4.15 12.04
CA ASN A 58 18.49 -3.57 13.34
C ASN A 58 17.68 -2.30 13.66
N ILE A 59 17.52 -1.40 12.67
CA ILE A 59 16.70 -0.18 12.79
C ILE A 59 15.24 -0.57 13.12
N LEU A 60 14.67 -1.50 12.37
CA LEU A 60 13.29 -1.95 12.59
C LEU A 60 13.09 -2.51 14.01
N ARG A 61 13.96 -3.41 14.48
CA ARG A 61 13.86 -4.00 15.83
C ARG A 61 13.98 -2.97 16.95
N ARG A 62 14.74 -1.91 16.76
CA ARG A 62 14.94 -0.87 17.77
C ARG A 62 13.83 0.16 17.82
N PHE A 63 13.30 0.54 16.66
CA PHE A 63 12.41 1.70 16.55
C PHE A 63 10.97 1.35 16.19
N VAL A 64 10.67 0.14 15.74
CA VAL A 64 9.30 -0.31 15.52
C VAL A 64 8.78 -1.00 16.77
N ALA A 65 7.68 -0.51 17.32
CA ALA A 65 7.03 -1.11 18.48
C ALA A 65 5.52 -1.30 18.23
N PRO A 66 4.95 -2.46 18.57
CA PRO A 66 3.52 -2.66 18.49
C PRO A 66 2.81 -1.79 19.54
N SER A 67 1.72 -1.12 19.14
CA SER A 67 0.81 -0.46 20.07
C SER A 67 -0.17 -1.48 20.67
N GLN A 68 -0.86 -1.07 21.73
CA GLN A 68 -1.95 -1.86 22.34
C GLN A 68 -3.10 -2.18 21.36
N TYR A 69 -3.18 -1.46 20.23
CA TYR A 69 -4.20 -1.64 19.19
C TYR A 69 -3.72 -2.50 18.03
N GLY A 70 -2.55 -3.15 18.11
CA GLY A 70 -2.01 -4.00 17.04
C GLY A 70 -1.42 -3.24 15.85
N ILE A 71 -1.23 -1.91 15.96
CA ILE A 71 -0.56 -1.09 14.95
C ILE A 71 0.89 -0.90 15.37
N ASN A 72 1.81 -1.16 14.45
CA ASN A 72 3.23 -0.89 14.68
C ASN A 72 3.50 0.62 14.52
N LEU A 73 4.06 1.21 15.57
CA LEU A 73 4.46 2.61 15.58
C LEU A 73 5.97 2.73 15.44
N PHE A 74 6.43 3.72 14.68
CA PHE A 74 7.85 4.04 14.55
C PHE A 74 8.23 5.19 15.52
N LYS A 75 9.28 4.98 16.30
CA LYS A 75 9.76 5.94 17.32
C LYS A 75 10.69 6.96 16.70
N TYR A 76 10.15 7.90 15.92
CA TYR A 76 10.95 8.89 15.19
C TYR A 76 11.81 9.77 16.12
N ALA A 77 11.28 10.15 17.28
CA ALA A 77 12.00 10.95 18.29
C ALA A 77 13.25 10.26 18.85
N ASP A 78 13.25 8.93 18.89
CA ASP A 78 14.33 8.15 19.51
C ASP A 78 15.51 7.91 18.55
N VAL A 79 15.37 8.26 17.25
CA VAL A 79 16.41 8.01 16.23
C VAL A 79 17.55 9.01 16.38
N ALA A 80 18.64 8.58 16.99
CA ALA A 80 19.84 9.40 17.23
C ALA A 80 20.63 9.66 15.93
N ALA A 81 21.56 10.59 15.98
CA ALA A 81 22.41 10.96 14.84
C ALA A 81 23.16 9.76 14.22
N ASN A 82 23.69 8.86 15.05
CA ASN A 82 24.37 7.65 14.55
C ASN A 82 23.41 6.70 13.81
N ASP A 83 22.15 6.60 14.24
CA ASP A 83 21.15 5.76 13.57
C ASP A 83 20.72 6.39 12.25
N ARG A 84 20.58 7.73 12.20
CA ARG A 84 20.35 8.46 10.94
C ARG A 84 21.49 8.26 9.97
N ALA A 85 22.75 8.34 10.43
CA ALA A 85 23.91 8.05 9.59
C ALA A 85 23.93 6.60 9.08
N ALA A 86 23.50 5.64 9.91
CA ALA A 86 23.36 4.24 9.48
C ALA A 86 22.29 4.07 8.40
N ILE A 87 21.16 4.77 8.51
CA ILE A 87 20.10 4.80 7.47
C ILE A 87 20.66 5.42 6.17
N ASP A 88 21.37 6.53 6.24
CA ASP A 88 21.99 7.20 5.09
C ASP A 88 23.02 6.30 4.39
N GLY A 89 23.86 5.63 5.18
CA GLY A 89 24.84 4.65 4.68
C GLY A 89 24.15 3.46 3.99
N LEU A 90 23.06 2.96 4.57
CA LEU A 90 22.26 1.89 3.97
C LEU A 90 21.65 2.32 2.63
N VAL A 91 21.00 3.48 2.57
CA VAL A 91 20.41 4.02 1.33
C VAL A 91 21.48 4.16 0.26
N SER A 92 22.68 4.67 0.62
CA SER A 92 23.79 4.82 -0.30
C SER A 92 24.28 3.46 -0.81
N SER A 93 24.40 2.46 0.07
CA SER A 93 24.81 1.11 -0.29
C SER A 93 23.80 0.42 -1.21
N LEU A 94 22.51 0.54 -0.91
CA LEU A 94 21.44 -0.01 -1.75
C LEU A 94 21.41 0.68 -3.13
N ALA A 95 21.59 2.00 -3.18
CA ALA A 95 21.62 2.75 -4.44
C ALA A 95 22.79 2.37 -5.35
N ALA A 96 23.91 1.87 -4.77
CA ALA A 96 25.10 1.45 -5.52
C ALA A 96 24.99 0.02 -6.09
N LEU A 97 23.96 -0.76 -5.71
CA LEU A 97 23.78 -2.11 -6.22
C LEU A 97 23.36 -2.11 -7.70
N PRO A 98 23.95 -3.00 -8.53
CA PRO A 98 23.47 -3.24 -9.90
C PRO A 98 22.22 -4.14 -9.83
N ILE A 99 21.09 -3.56 -9.36
CA ILE A 99 19.91 -4.35 -8.99
C ILE A 99 19.33 -5.17 -10.14
N ARG A 100 19.47 -4.70 -11.37
CA ARG A 100 19.02 -5.39 -12.57
C ARG A 100 19.78 -6.70 -12.84
N SER A 101 20.93 -6.90 -12.22
CA SER A 101 21.71 -8.15 -12.29
C SER A 101 21.36 -9.15 -11.17
N TYR A 102 20.36 -8.87 -10.34
CA TYR A 102 19.88 -9.81 -9.33
C TYR A 102 18.67 -10.59 -9.84
N ASN A 103 18.38 -11.74 -9.22
CA ASN A 103 17.17 -12.49 -9.52
C ASN A 103 15.91 -11.79 -9.00
N ARG A 104 14.74 -12.19 -9.50
CA ARG A 104 13.46 -11.53 -9.20
C ARG A 104 13.09 -11.52 -7.72
N ALA A 105 13.39 -12.57 -6.98
CA ALA A 105 13.09 -12.61 -5.55
C ALA A 105 13.93 -11.58 -4.77
N GLN A 106 15.22 -11.46 -5.08
CA GLN A 106 16.10 -10.45 -4.50
C GLN A 106 15.66 -9.02 -4.90
N GLN A 107 15.26 -8.82 -6.15
CA GLN A 107 14.76 -7.54 -6.62
C GLN A 107 13.48 -7.12 -5.87
N MET A 108 12.54 -8.03 -5.65
CA MET A 108 11.31 -7.71 -4.94
C MET A 108 11.59 -7.32 -3.49
N ALA A 109 12.38 -8.11 -2.78
CA ALA A 109 12.80 -7.79 -1.41
C ALA A 109 13.55 -6.44 -1.35
N TYR A 110 14.41 -6.16 -2.33
CA TYR A 110 15.14 -4.90 -2.44
C TYR A 110 14.20 -3.70 -2.57
N TRP A 111 13.26 -3.73 -3.52
CA TRP A 111 12.37 -2.61 -3.76
C TRP A 111 11.43 -2.35 -2.59
N ILE A 112 10.92 -3.41 -1.93
CA ILE A 112 10.08 -3.28 -0.72
C ILE A 112 10.88 -2.63 0.41
N ASN A 113 12.08 -3.14 0.73
CA ASN A 113 12.89 -2.57 1.79
C ASN A 113 13.32 -1.13 1.47
N LEU A 114 13.72 -0.86 0.23
CA LEU A 114 14.13 0.48 -0.19
C LEU A 114 12.98 1.48 -0.05
N TYR A 115 11.76 1.13 -0.47
CA TYR A 115 10.59 1.98 -0.26
C TYR A 115 10.39 2.32 1.22
N ASN A 116 10.43 1.30 2.09
CA ASN A 116 10.20 1.47 3.51
C ASN A 116 11.32 2.29 4.19
N VAL A 117 12.59 2.05 3.83
CA VAL A 117 13.74 2.84 4.33
C VAL A 117 13.62 4.29 3.90
N LEU A 118 13.31 4.53 2.62
CA LEU A 118 13.16 5.90 2.09
C LEU A 118 12.00 6.63 2.74
N THR A 119 10.88 5.96 2.97
CA THR A 119 9.72 6.55 3.65
C THR A 119 10.08 6.97 5.07
N VAL A 120 10.74 6.11 5.85
CA VAL A 120 11.21 6.45 7.21
C VAL A 120 12.22 7.61 7.15
N LYS A 121 13.19 7.56 6.22
CA LYS A 121 14.18 8.63 6.04
C LYS A 121 13.52 9.97 5.71
N VAL A 122 12.56 10.00 4.80
CA VAL A 122 11.85 11.23 4.42
C VAL A 122 11.15 11.84 5.62
N VAL A 123 10.48 11.03 6.46
CA VAL A 123 9.85 11.53 7.69
C VAL A 123 10.89 12.04 8.68
N LEU A 124 12.01 11.34 8.87
CA LEU A 124 13.10 11.77 9.74
C LEU A 124 13.75 13.09 9.28
N ASP A 125 13.93 13.29 7.98
CA ASP A 125 14.59 14.46 7.42
C ASP A 125 13.71 15.72 7.47
N ASN A 126 12.37 15.56 7.47
CA ASN A 126 11.42 16.66 7.36
C ASN A 126 10.53 16.85 8.61
N GLY A 127 10.66 15.96 9.61
CA GLY A 127 9.86 16.04 10.85
C GLY A 127 10.32 17.15 11.82
N PRO A 128 9.48 17.48 12.81
CA PRO A 128 8.24 16.81 13.19
C PRO A 128 7.04 17.16 12.27
N VAL A 129 6.23 16.17 11.93
CA VAL A 129 5.02 16.31 11.13
C VAL A 129 3.86 15.52 11.74
N LYS A 130 2.63 15.91 11.47
CA LYS A 130 1.42 15.16 11.91
C LYS A 130 1.02 14.08 10.94
N THR A 131 1.33 14.25 9.68
CA THR A 131 1.09 13.32 8.59
C THR A 131 2.22 13.41 7.57
N ILE A 132 2.52 12.33 6.87
CA ILE A 132 3.49 12.33 5.77
C ILE A 132 3.07 13.30 4.64
N ARG A 133 1.79 13.59 4.51
CA ARG A 133 1.24 14.55 3.53
C ARG A 133 1.71 15.98 3.78
N ASP A 134 2.06 16.33 5.02
CA ASP A 134 2.63 17.65 5.36
C ASP A 134 4.05 17.85 4.76
N ILE A 135 4.69 16.78 4.27
CA ILE A 135 6.02 16.84 3.65
C ILE A 135 5.87 17.14 2.15
N ASP A 136 5.56 18.37 1.84
CA ASP A 136 5.31 18.83 0.47
C ASP A 136 6.64 19.12 -0.28
N ILE A 137 7.30 18.04 -0.71
CA ILE A 137 8.56 18.11 -1.49
C ILE A 137 8.45 17.55 -2.91
N SER A 138 7.30 17.02 -3.29
CA SER A 138 7.04 16.56 -4.65
C SER A 138 6.94 17.73 -5.64
N PRO A 139 7.42 17.58 -6.87
CA PRO A 139 7.27 18.65 -7.87
C PRO A 139 5.82 18.75 -8.37
N GLY A 140 5.33 19.99 -8.52
CA GLY A 140 4.01 20.31 -9.07
C GLY A 140 3.10 21.05 -8.10
N PHE A 141 2.20 21.89 -8.63
CA PHE A 141 1.30 22.74 -7.83
C PHE A 141 0.16 21.98 -7.12
N PHE A 142 -0.09 20.74 -7.53
CA PHE A 142 -1.17 19.89 -6.98
C PHE A 142 -0.64 18.57 -6.42
N SER A 143 0.69 18.48 -6.24
CA SER A 143 1.29 17.31 -5.61
C SER A 143 1.19 17.42 -4.11
N ASP A 144 0.82 16.33 -3.45
CA ASP A 144 0.68 16.20 -2.02
C ASP A 144 1.71 15.17 -1.51
N GLY A 145 2.41 15.51 -0.43
CA GLY A 145 3.40 14.61 0.18
C GLY A 145 4.71 14.43 -0.61
N PRO A 146 5.54 13.45 -0.20
CA PRO A 146 6.89 13.28 -0.75
C PRO A 146 7.01 12.30 -1.92
N TRP A 147 5.94 11.63 -2.33
CA TRP A 147 5.98 10.44 -3.20
C TRP A 147 6.52 10.68 -4.59
N GLY A 148 6.36 11.89 -5.14
CA GLY A 148 6.86 12.28 -6.47
C GLY A 148 8.28 12.85 -6.47
N LYS A 149 8.92 13.02 -5.29
CA LYS A 149 10.30 13.52 -5.20
C LYS A 149 11.31 12.46 -5.60
N LYS A 150 12.23 12.80 -6.50
CA LYS A 150 13.41 11.96 -6.76
C LYS A 150 14.31 11.98 -5.54
N LEU A 151 14.35 10.86 -4.81
CA LEU A 151 15.04 10.74 -3.53
C LEU A 151 16.48 10.25 -3.69
N LEU A 152 16.75 9.43 -4.72
CA LEU A 152 18.07 8.87 -4.98
C LEU A 152 18.23 8.55 -6.47
N LYS A 153 19.45 8.17 -6.86
CA LYS A 153 19.75 7.61 -8.19
C LYS A 153 20.22 6.16 -8.04
N ILE A 154 19.63 5.26 -8.83
CA ILE A 154 20.01 3.84 -8.93
C ILE A 154 20.35 3.57 -10.38
N GLU A 155 21.53 3.03 -10.66
CA GLU A 155 22.01 2.79 -12.05
C GLU A 155 21.81 4.02 -12.97
N GLY A 156 22.05 5.23 -12.44
CA GLY A 156 21.89 6.49 -13.16
C GLY A 156 20.46 7.04 -13.25
N GLN A 157 19.43 6.26 -12.90
CA GLN A 157 18.02 6.67 -12.93
C GLN A 157 17.61 7.35 -11.62
N GLY A 158 17.00 8.53 -11.70
CA GLY A 158 16.40 9.18 -10.53
C GLY A 158 15.07 8.51 -10.16
N VAL A 159 14.95 7.99 -8.94
CA VAL A 159 13.83 7.17 -8.47
C VAL A 159 13.04 7.87 -7.37
N THR A 160 11.72 7.77 -7.43
CA THR A 160 10.74 8.28 -6.47
C THR A 160 10.05 7.12 -5.74
N LEU A 161 9.35 7.39 -4.65
CA LEU A 161 8.49 6.37 -4.00
C LEU A 161 7.38 5.89 -4.96
N ASN A 162 6.77 6.81 -5.71
CA ASN A 162 5.78 6.46 -6.74
C ASN A 162 6.37 5.55 -7.84
N ASP A 163 7.62 5.79 -8.26
CA ASP A 163 8.27 4.90 -9.24
C ASP A 163 8.43 3.49 -8.67
N ILE A 164 8.87 3.36 -7.41
CA ILE A 164 9.08 2.05 -6.77
C ILE A 164 7.77 1.28 -6.69
N GLU A 165 6.71 1.89 -6.20
CA GLU A 165 5.43 1.23 -6.01
C GLU A 165 4.69 1.01 -7.33
N HIS A 166 4.44 2.09 -8.10
CA HIS A 166 3.47 2.06 -9.19
C HIS A 166 4.10 1.74 -10.54
N ARG A 167 5.41 1.91 -10.69
CA ARG A 167 6.10 1.67 -11.96
C ARG A 167 7.06 0.48 -11.93
N ILE A 168 7.36 -0.05 -10.74
CA ILE A 168 8.27 -1.20 -10.58
C ILE A 168 7.53 -2.35 -9.91
N LEU A 169 7.16 -2.23 -8.62
CA LEU A 169 6.61 -3.35 -7.86
C LEU A 169 5.27 -3.84 -8.41
N ARG A 170 4.27 -2.99 -8.49
CA ARG A 170 2.92 -3.38 -8.95
C ARG A 170 2.90 -3.99 -10.34
N PRO A 171 3.49 -3.38 -11.39
CA PRO A 171 3.37 -3.91 -12.74
C PRO A 171 4.20 -5.16 -13.01
N PHE A 172 5.37 -5.34 -12.35
CA PHE A 172 6.25 -6.47 -12.66
C PHE A 172 5.93 -7.73 -11.86
N TRP A 173 5.48 -7.63 -10.63
CA TRP A 173 5.10 -8.82 -9.84
C TRP A 173 3.60 -9.11 -9.87
N LYS A 174 2.76 -8.10 -10.05
CA LYS A 174 1.28 -8.25 -10.07
C LYS A 174 0.75 -9.01 -8.86
N ASP A 175 1.40 -8.82 -7.73
CA ASP A 175 1.06 -9.44 -6.46
C ASP A 175 0.39 -8.42 -5.56
N PRO A 176 -0.91 -8.55 -5.25
CA PRO A 176 -1.62 -7.59 -4.41
C PRO A 176 -1.06 -7.51 -2.98
N ARG A 177 -0.30 -8.51 -2.52
CA ARG A 177 0.32 -8.49 -1.19
C ARG A 177 1.40 -7.42 -1.05
N ILE A 178 1.91 -6.87 -2.16
CA ILE A 178 2.82 -5.71 -2.17
C ILE A 178 2.23 -4.56 -1.37
N HIS A 179 0.93 -4.31 -1.49
CA HIS A 179 0.25 -3.24 -0.75
C HIS A 179 0.32 -3.42 0.77
N TYR A 180 0.51 -4.65 1.28
CA TYR A 180 0.68 -4.91 2.72
C TYR A 180 2.14 -4.84 3.19
N ALA A 181 3.09 -4.86 2.25
CA ALA A 181 4.52 -4.79 2.53
C ALA A 181 5.08 -3.36 2.52
N LEU A 182 4.40 -2.43 1.83
CA LEU A 182 4.81 -1.04 1.73
C LEU A 182 4.16 -0.20 2.83
N ASN A 183 4.96 0.55 3.57
CA ASN A 183 4.48 1.43 4.63
C ASN A 183 4.68 2.89 4.26
N CYS A 184 3.59 3.63 4.12
CA CYS A 184 3.58 5.06 3.79
C CYS A 184 3.59 5.97 5.03
N ALA A 185 4.06 5.50 6.17
CA ALA A 185 4.17 6.23 7.43
C ALA A 185 2.84 6.78 8.00
N SER A 186 1.70 6.18 7.67
CA SER A 186 0.41 6.56 8.25
C SER A 186 -0.21 5.46 9.11
N LEU A 187 -1.12 5.80 10.03
CA LEU A 187 -1.85 4.84 10.85
C LEU A 187 -2.79 3.95 10.01
N GLY A 188 -3.26 4.44 8.87
CA GLY A 188 -4.07 3.66 7.91
C GLY A 188 -3.27 2.65 7.11
N CYS A 189 -1.93 2.81 7.01
CA CYS A 189 -1.04 1.87 6.33
C CYS A 189 -1.00 0.50 6.99
N PRO A 190 -0.71 -0.56 6.22
CA PRO A 190 -0.22 -1.82 6.79
C PRO A 190 0.99 -1.60 7.71
N ASN A 191 1.21 -2.52 8.64
CA ASN A 191 2.29 -2.40 9.60
C ASN A 191 3.66 -2.36 8.92
N LEU A 192 4.48 -1.38 9.28
CA LEU A 192 5.92 -1.54 9.08
C LEU A 192 6.38 -2.72 9.94
N GLY A 193 6.96 -3.74 9.31
CA GLY A 193 7.40 -4.95 9.99
C GLY A 193 8.59 -4.68 10.92
N THR A 194 8.81 -5.57 11.89
CA THR A 194 9.99 -5.53 12.78
C THR A 194 11.23 -6.22 12.18
N ARG A 195 11.09 -6.75 10.97
CA ARG A 195 12.16 -7.43 10.21
C ARG A 195 12.17 -6.90 8.78
N ALA A 196 13.35 -6.89 8.17
CA ALA A 196 13.46 -6.65 6.73
C ALA A 196 12.82 -7.79 5.94
N TYR A 197 12.35 -7.49 4.73
CA TYR A 197 11.92 -8.52 3.79
C TYR A 197 13.14 -9.20 3.18
N GLU A 198 13.14 -10.52 3.15
CA GLU A 198 14.23 -11.33 2.62
C GLU A 198 13.72 -12.24 1.50
N ALA A 199 14.46 -12.35 0.41
CA ALA A 199 14.06 -13.16 -0.73
C ALA A 199 13.85 -14.64 -0.38
N SER A 200 14.56 -15.15 0.63
CA SER A 200 14.49 -16.56 1.07
C SER A 200 13.15 -16.97 1.70
N ASN A 201 12.41 -16.01 2.27
CA ASN A 201 11.13 -16.25 2.95
C ASN A 201 10.08 -15.17 2.59
N LEU A 202 10.27 -14.51 1.45
CA LEU A 202 9.46 -13.37 1.03
C LEU A 202 7.97 -13.71 0.93
N ASP A 203 7.64 -14.87 0.38
CA ASP A 203 6.26 -15.31 0.21
C ASP A 203 5.53 -15.46 1.56
N GLU A 204 6.18 -16.08 2.55
CA GLU A 204 5.66 -16.19 3.91
C GLU A 204 5.49 -14.81 4.57
N GLN A 205 6.48 -13.92 4.41
CA GLN A 205 6.41 -12.56 4.96
C GLN A 205 5.25 -11.76 4.37
N LEU A 206 4.99 -11.90 3.07
CA LEU A 206 3.88 -11.24 2.38
C LEU A 206 2.52 -11.80 2.83
N ASP A 207 2.40 -13.11 3.02
CA ASP A 207 1.18 -13.75 3.54
C ASP A 207 0.89 -13.32 4.98
N ILE A 208 1.90 -13.26 5.84
CA ILE A 208 1.76 -12.75 7.22
C ILE A 208 1.31 -11.28 7.21
N ALA A 209 1.88 -10.45 6.36
CA ALA A 209 1.51 -9.04 6.25
C ALA A 209 0.04 -8.89 5.79
N ALA A 210 -0.37 -9.66 4.77
CA ALA A 210 -1.75 -9.69 4.28
C ALA A 210 -2.72 -10.15 5.37
N TYR A 211 -2.45 -11.28 6.02
CA TYR A 211 -3.28 -11.79 7.10
C TYR A 211 -3.42 -10.79 8.25
N THR A 212 -2.29 -10.21 8.68
CA THR A 212 -2.27 -9.26 9.79
C THR A 212 -3.09 -8.01 9.50
N PHE A 213 -2.98 -7.47 8.28
CA PHE A 213 -3.69 -6.24 7.92
C PHE A 213 -5.17 -6.50 7.68
N ILE A 214 -5.53 -7.53 6.92
CA ILE A 214 -6.92 -7.84 6.56
C ILE A 214 -7.77 -8.10 7.80
N ASN A 215 -7.23 -8.80 8.80
CA ASN A 215 -7.95 -9.12 10.03
C ASN A 215 -7.90 -8.02 11.10
N HIS A 216 -7.22 -6.93 10.82
CA HIS A 216 -7.23 -5.77 11.70
C HIS A 216 -8.41 -4.84 11.32
N PRO A 217 -9.10 -4.18 12.27
CA PRO A 217 -10.25 -3.29 11.98
C PRO A 217 -10.00 -2.22 10.92
N ARG A 218 -8.76 -1.77 10.74
CA ARG A 218 -8.39 -0.80 9.67
C ARG A 218 -8.27 -1.44 8.29
N GLY A 219 -8.12 -2.77 8.19
CA GLY A 219 -8.12 -3.51 6.94
C GLY A 219 -9.53 -3.81 6.47
N ALA A 220 -10.31 -4.52 7.31
CA ALA A 220 -11.72 -4.79 7.05
C ALA A 220 -12.47 -5.03 8.37
N ARG A 221 -13.70 -4.51 8.49
CA ARG A 221 -14.56 -4.74 9.65
C ARG A 221 -16.04 -4.58 9.31
N LEU A 222 -16.88 -5.31 10.02
CA LEU A 222 -18.32 -5.06 10.05
C LEU A 222 -18.63 -4.19 11.27
N GLU A 223 -19.13 -2.99 11.06
CA GLU A 223 -19.45 -2.03 12.11
C GLU A 223 -20.80 -1.38 11.84
N ASN A 224 -21.72 -1.42 12.81
CA ASN A 224 -23.09 -0.86 12.70
C ASN A 224 -23.88 -1.35 11.48
N GLY A 225 -23.59 -2.57 11.00
CA GLY A 225 -24.24 -3.16 9.82
C GLY A 225 -23.63 -2.76 8.49
N GLU A 226 -22.51 -2.03 8.49
CA GLU A 226 -21.73 -1.67 7.30
C GLU A 226 -20.43 -2.47 7.24
N MET A 227 -20.08 -2.99 6.07
CA MET A 227 -18.77 -3.57 5.79
C MET A 227 -17.83 -2.46 5.35
N ILE A 228 -16.93 -2.09 6.24
CA ILE A 228 -15.96 -1.01 6.05
C ILE A 228 -14.59 -1.62 5.76
N VAL A 229 -13.94 -1.12 4.71
CA VAL A 229 -12.62 -1.59 4.30
C VAL A 229 -11.62 -0.44 4.24
N SER A 230 -10.32 -0.78 4.19
CA SER A 230 -9.27 0.22 3.94
C SER A 230 -9.42 0.85 2.55
N SER A 231 -9.18 2.17 2.44
CA SER A 231 -9.14 2.84 1.14
C SER A 231 -8.08 2.29 0.18
N ILE A 232 -7.13 1.48 0.65
CA ILE A 232 -6.20 0.75 -0.23
C ILE A 232 -6.96 -0.11 -1.25
N TYR A 233 -8.08 -0.76 -0.86
CA TYR A 233 -8.88 -1.58 -1.75
C TYR A 233 -9.68 -0.76 -2.76
N ASP A 234 -10.05 0.46 -2.41
CA ASP A 234 -10.70 1.43 -3.27
C ASP A 234 -9.69 2.02 -4.28
N TRP A 235 -8.57 2.53 -3.81
CA TRP A 235 -7.54 3.15 -4.65
C TRP A 235 -6.92 2.17 -5.65
N PHE A 236 -6.71 0.93 -5.25
CA PHE A 236 -6.01 -0.09 -6.03
C PHE A 236 -6.90 -1.29 -6.38
N THR A 237 -8.19 -1.07 -6.57
CA THR A 237 -9.17 -2.12 -6.90
C THR A 237 -8.70 -3.03 -8.03
N LEU A 238 -8.01 -2.48 -9.05
CA LEU A 238 -7.48 -3.24 -10.18
C LEU A 238 -6.47 -4.32 -9.74
N ASP A 239 -5.71 -4.08 -8.70
CA ASP A 239 -4.73 -5.05 -8.19
C ASP A 239 -5.40 -6.15 -7.35
N PHE A 240 -6.60 -5.88 -6.82
CA PHE A 240 -7.38 -6.80 -5.98
C PHE A 240 -8.50 -7.53 -6.73
N GLY A 241 -8.38 -7.64 -8.06
CA GLY A 241 -9.32 -8.40 -8.89
C GLY A 241 -10.20 -7.56 -9.80
N GLY A 242 -10.08 -6.22 -9.78
CA GLY A 242 -10.65 -5.31 -10.75
C GLY A 242 -12.01 -4.70 -10.38
N ASP A 243 -12.74 -5.32 -9.45
CA ASP A 243 -14.04 -4.89 -8.99
C ASP A 243 -14.28 -5.25 -7.50
N GLU A 244 -15.46 -4.93 -6.97
CA GLU A 244 -15.86 -5.25 -5.60
C GLU A 244 -15.81 -6.75 -5.30
N ALA A 245 -16.27 -7.58 -6.23
CA ALA A 245 -16.26 -9.04 -6.07
C ALA A 245 -14.84 -9.58 -5.99
N GLY A 246 -13.92 -9.03 -6.78
CA GLY A 246 -12.49 -9.33 -6.73
C GLY A 246 -11.87 -8.96 -5.38
N VAL A 247 -12.18 -7.76 -4.87
CA VAL A 247 -11.74 -7.33 -3.52
C VAL A 247 -12.26 -8.28 -2.45
N ILE A 248 -13.54 -8.62 -2.46
CA ILE A 248 -14.13 -9.57 -1.49
C ILE A 248 -13.44 -10.94 -1.59
N ALA A 249 -13.20 -11.45 -2.79
CA ALA A 249 -12.49 -12.72 -2.99
C ALA A 249 -11.06 -12.67 -2.44
N HIS A 250 -10.35 -11.55 -2.64
CA HIS A 250 -9.03 -11.33 -2.08
C HIS A 250 -9.05 -11.27 -0.55
N LEU A 251 -9.99 -10.53 0.04
CA LEU A 251 -10.15 -10.46 1.51
C LEU A 251 -10.37 -11.87 2.09
N ARG A 252 -11.27 -12.66 1.50
CA ARG A 252 -11.58 -14.04 1.95
C ARG A 252 -10.37 -14.95 1.97
N LYS A 253 -9.42 -14.76 1.07
CA LYS A 253 -8.19 -15.58 1.00
C LYS A 253 -7.38 -15.50 2.30
N TYR A 254 -7.41 -14.34 2.98
CA TYR A 254 -6.61 -14.09 4.19
C TYR A 254 -7.46 -13.81 5.43
N ALA A 255 -8.77 -13.77 5.31
CA ALA A 255 -9.68 -13.51 6.42
C ALA A 255 -9.68 -14.65 7.44
N GLY A 256 -9.70 -14.28 8.72
CA GLY A 256 -10.01 -15.21 9.80
C GLY A 256 -11.50 -15.54 9.86
N PRO A 257 -11.90 -16.52 10.69
CA PRO A 257 -13.28 -17.02 10.72
C PRO A 257 -14.35 -15.96 10.93
N ASP A 258 -14.11 -14.99 11.80
CA ASP A 258 -15.08 -13.93 12.11
C ASP A 258 -15.30 -12.98 10.92
N LEU A 259 -14.23 -12.61 10.24
CA LEU A 259 -14.30 -11.76 9.06
C LEU A 259 -14.90 -12.52 7.87
N ILE A 260 -14.60 -13.81 7.70
CA ILE A 260 -15.27 -14.66 6.69
C ILE A 260 -16.77 -14.66 6.92
N ALA A 261 -17.22 -14.94 8.16
CA ALA A 261 -18.64 -14.96 8.49
C ALA A 261 -19.33 -13.60 8.24
N ALA A 262 -18.62 -12.50 8.53
CA ALA A 262 -19.11 -11.14 8.24
C ALA A 262 -19.25 -10.89 6.74
N LEU A 263 -18.24 -11.23 5.94
CA LEU A 263 -18.25 -11.09 4.48
C LEU A 263 -19.34 -11.96 3.84
N ASP A 264 -19.53 -13.21 4.34
CA ASP A 264 -20.56 -14.12 3.82
C ASP A 264 -21.97 -13.60 4.09
N LYS A 265 -22.18 -13.06 5.28
CA LYS A 265 -23.48 -12.54 5.70
C LYS A 265 -23.83 -11.24 5.00
N HIS A 266 -22.86 -10.35 4.79
CA HIS A 266 -23.09 -9.01 4.27
C HIS A 266 -23.03 -8.96 2.73
N GLY A 267 -22.07 -9.62 2.11
CA GLY A 267 -21.98 -9.86 0.68
C GLY A 267 -21.56 -8.67 -0.18
N ARG A 268 -21.29 -7.51 0.42
CA ARG A 268 -20.87 -6.28 -0.28
C ARG A 268 -19.93 -5.43 0.59
N LEU A 269 -19.32 -4.41 0.00
CA LEU A 269 -18.54 -3.38 0.68
C LEU A 269 -19.35 -2.08 0.68
N ASP A 270 -19.49 -1.42 1.83
CA ASP A 270 -20.33 -0.21 1.92
C ASP A 270 -19.50 1.07 1.78
N ARG A 271 -18.30 1.10 2.37
CA ARG A 271 -17.42 2.27 2.28
C ARG A 271 -15.97 1.93 2.58
N ALA A 272 -15.08 2.84 2.18
CA ALA A 272 -13.67 2.77 2.45
C ALA A 272 -13.23 3.90 3.40
N GLU A 273 -12.26 3.61 4.28
CA GLU A 273 -11.69 4.56 5.23
C GLU A 273 -10.18 4.51 5.27
N TYR A 274 -9.56 5.63 5.58
CA TYR A 274 -8.12 5.71 5.77
C TYR A 274 -7.73 6.75 6.82
N ASN A 275 -6.71 6.45 7.61
CA ASN A 275 -6.20 7.38 8.62
C ASN A 275 -4.79 7.85 8.23
N TRP A 276 -4.68 9.10 7.80
CA TRP A 276 -3.44 9.73 7.37
C TRP A 276 -2.54 10.22 8.50
N ASN A 277 -2.96 10.16 9.77
CA ASN A 277 -2.10 10.52 10.88
C ASN A 277 -0.82 9.68 10.87
N LEU A 278 0.30 10.29 11.24
CA LEU A 278 1.61 9.64 11.27
C LEU A 278 1.59 8.37 12.14
N ASN A 279 2.24 7.31 11.67
CA ASN A 279 2.39 6.03 12.38
C ASN A 279 3.46 6.05 13.47
N GLY A 280 3.65 7.17 14.14
CA GLY A 280 4.65 7.34 15.18
C GLY A 280 4.62 8.71 15.80
N SER A 281 5.63 9.03 16.59
CA SER A 281 5.75 10.30 17.31
C SER A 281 7.16 10.87 17.22
N PHE A 282 7.23 12.20 17.28
CA PHE A 282 8.43 12.98 17.48
C PHE A 282 8.52 13.50 18.92
#